data_0354b452c5012049fa8d823a02a4b85e
#
_entry.id   0354b452c5012049fa8d823a02a4b85e
#
_cell.length_a   1.000
_cell.length_b   1.000
_cell.length_c   1.000
_cell.angle_alpha   90.00
_cell.angle_beta   90.00
_cell.angle_gamma   90.00
#
_symmetry.space_group_name_H-M   'P 1'
#
loop_
_entity.id
_entity.type
_entity.pdbx_description
1 polymer ?
#
loop_
_entity_poly.entity_id
_entity_poly.type
_entity_poly.pdbx_seq_one_letter_code
_entity_poly.pdbx_strand_id
1 'polypeptide(L)'
;MKTTVYRKSGCPWSAAVIGFLNELNIPHEVKNVTANPAYAKELEALSAQCKSPTIDIDGTVLADASVEDVAKALEQRGIVI
;
A
#
# COMPACT_ATOMS: atom_id res chain seq x y z
N MET A 1 9.19 5.85 -9.68
CA MET A 1 8.08 4.95 -9.24
C MET A 1 7.32 5.63 -8.12
N LYS A 2 6.02 5.75 -8.25
CA LYS A 2 5.16 6.35 -7.23
C LYS A 2 4.42 5.26 -6.46
N THR A 3 4.62 5.21 -5.16
CA THR A 3 4.03 4.19 -4.29
C THR A 3 3.17 4.86 -3.22
N THR A 4 1.92 4.43 -3.09
CA THR A 4 0.99 4.92 -2.08
C THR A 4 0.44 3.75 -1.29
N VAL A 5 0.44 3.87 0.05
CA VAL A 5 -0.11 2.86 0.95
C VAL A 5 -1.36 3.42 1.60
N TYR A 6 -2.51 2.78 1.34
CA TYR A 6 -3.76 3.09 2.02
C TYR A 6 -3.91 2.16 3.21
N ARG A 7 -3.96 2.73 4.40
CA ARG A 7 -4.02 1.95 5.64
C ARG A 7 -5.21 2.33 6.50
N LYS A 8 -5.65 1.38 7.33
CA LYS A 8 -6.61 1.63 8.42
C LYS A 8 -5.86 1.62 9.75
N SER A 9 -6.31 2.44 10.71
CA SER A 9 -5.74 2.45 12.06
C SER A 9 -5.89 1.08 12.72
N GLY A 10 -4.84 0.63 13.41
CA GLY A 10 -4.85 -0.65 14.11
C GLY A 10 -4.67 -1.88 13.23
N CYS A 11 -4.38 -1.74 11.95
CA CYS A 11 -4.12 -2.86 11.06
C CYS A 11 -2.65 -3.29 11.13
N PRO A 12 -2.31 -4.46 11.69
CA PRO A 12 -0.91 -4.88 11.79
C PRO A 12 -0.27 -5.18 10.44
N TRP A 13 -1.07 -5.59 9.47
CA TRP A 13 -0.57 -5.86 8.11
C TRP A 13 -0.10 -4.60 7.41
N SER A 14 -0.77 -3.47 7.63
CA SER A 14 -0.35 -2.17 7.10
C SER A 14 1.00 -1.77 7.67
N ALA A 15 1.21 -1.95 8.98
CA ALA A 15 2.48 -1.64 9.63
C ALA A 15 3.61 -2.51 9.07
N ALA A 16 3.35 -3.78 8.82
CA ALA A 16 4.34 -4.69 8.24
C ALA A 16 4.77 -4.25 6.84
N VAL A 17 3.83 -3.88 5.99
CA VAL A 17 4.12 -3.40 4.63
C VAL A 17 4.91 -2.09 4.66
N ILE A 18 4.50 -1.15 5.50
CA ILE A 18 5.20 0.13 5.64
C ILE A 18 6.63 -0.09 6.13
N GLY A 19 6.83 -0.95 7.12
CA GLY A 19 8.16 -1.31 7.61
C GLY A 19 9.03 -1.93 6.53
N PHE A 20 8.46 -2.80 5.72
CA PHE A 20 9.15 -3.42 4.60
C PHE A 20 9.63 -2.40 3.57
N LEU A 21 8.75 -1.46 3.19
CA LEU A 21 9.12 -0.40 2.26
C LEU A 21 10.21 0.52 2.84
N ASN A 22 10.17 0.80 4.13
CA ASN A 22 11.19 1.60 4.81
C ASN A 22 12.54 0.87 4.83
N GLU A 23 12.57 -0.43 5.07
CA GLU A 23 13.80 -1.21 5.04
C GLU A 23 14.47 -1.18 3.67
N LEU A 24 13.68 -1.20 2.61
CA LEU A 24 14.18 -1.15 1.24
C LEU A 24 14.49 0.28 0.77
N ASN A 25 14.27 1.28 1.61
CA ASN A 25 14.42 2.70 1.28
C ASN A 25 13.58 3.12 0.05
N ILE A 26 12.39 2.54 -0.08
CA ILE A 26 11.47 2.87 -1.18
C ILE A 26 10.63 4.07 -0.75
N PRO A 27 10.70 5.19 -1.47
CA PRO A 27 9.84 6.34 -1.18
C PRO A 27 8.37 5.95 -1.36
N HIS A 28 7.54 6.30 -0.39
CA HIS A 28 6.12 6.02 -0.44
C HIS A 28 5.33 7.04 0.35
N GLU A 29 4.05 7.20 0.00
CA GLU A 29 3.11 8.03 0.71
C GLU A 29 2.15 7.13 1.48
N VAL A 30 1.86 7.48 2.74
CA VAL A 30 0.91 6.74 3.57
C VAL A 30 -0.36 7.57 3.71
N LYS A 31 -1.51 6.98 3.35
CA LYS A 31 -2.81 7.61 3.49
C LYS A 31 -3.68 6.80 4.45
N ASN A 32 -3.93 7.36 5.63
CA ASN A 32 -4.75 6.69 6.65
C ASN A 32 -6.23 6.98 6.38
N VAL A 33 -6.94 5.97 5.89
CA VAL A 33 -8.35 6.09 5.51
C VAL A 33 -9.28 6.18 6.72
N THR A 34 -8.83 5.74 7.89
CA THR A 34 -9.60 5.88 9.13
C THR A 34 -9.60 7.33 9.61
N ALA A 35 -8.47 8.01 9.48
CA ALA A 35 -8.31 9.37 9.94
C ALA A 35 -8.87 10.41 8.96
N ASN A 36 -8.95 10.07 7.66
CA ASN A 36 -9.38 11.02 6.64
C ASN A 36 -10.40 10.39 5.68
N PRO A 37 -11.68 10.81 5.75
CA PRO A 37 -12.74 10.27 4.88
C PRO A 37 -12.48 10.47 3.38
N ALA A 38 -11.75 11.51 3.00
CA ALA A 38 -11.39 11.72 1.59
C ALA A 38 -10.51 10.60 1.05
N TYR A 39 -9.60 10.08 1.87
CA TYR A 39 -8.76 8.95 1.52
C TYR A 39 -9.55 7.64 1.41
N ALA A 40 -10.60 7.48 2.23
CA ALA A 40 -11.48 6.32 2.13
C ALA A 40 -12.24 6.31 0.80
N LYS A 41 -12.72 7.47 0.34
CA LYS A 41 -13.37 7.61 -0.97
C LYS A 41 -12.40 7.34 -2.10
N GLU A 42 -11.17 7.83 -1.99
CA GLU A 42 -10.11 7.60 -2.97
C GLU A 42 -9.79 6.11 -3.09
N LEU A 43 -9.67 5.41 -1.97
CA LEU A 43 -9.44 3.98 -1.93
C LEU A 43 -10.59 3.20 -2.59
N GLU A 44 -11.82 3.56 -2.28
CA GLU A 44 -13.00 2.92 -2.87
C GLU A 44 -13.03 3.09 -4.39
N ALA A 45 -12.66 4.26 -4.88
CA ALA A 45 -12.60 4.52 -6.32
C ALA A 45 -11.52 3.68 -7.02
N LEU A 46 -10.41 3.39 -6.32
CA LEU A 46 -9.30 2.61 -6.88
C LEU A 46 -9.56 1.11 -6.91
N SER A 47 -10.11 0.56 -5.84
CA SER A 47 -10.20 -0.90 -5.69
C SER A 47 -11.62 -1.43 -5.52
N ALA A 48 -12.61 -0.57 -5.34
CA ALA A 48 -13.99 -0.93 -5.01
C ALA A 48 -14.11 -1.77 -3.73
N GLN A 49 -13.05 -1.85 -2.95
CA GLN A 49 -12.98 -2.61 -1.69
C GLN A 49 -12.19 -1.78 -0.68
N CYS A 50 -12.78 -1.55 0.50
CA CYS A 50 -12.09 -0.84 1.58
C CYS A 50 -11.22 -1.81 2.39
N LYS A 51 -10.30 -2.47 1.72
CA LYS A 51 -9.37 -3.41 2.35
C LYS A 51 -8.05 -2.75 2.71
N SER A 52 -7.44 -3.19 3.79
CA SER A 52 -6.18 -2.67 4.30
C SER A 52 -5.17 -3.79 4.49
N PRO A 53 -3.92 -3.61 4.08
CA PRO A 53 -3.43 -2.48 3.30
C PRO A 53 -3.77 -2.61 1.81
N THR A 54 -4.05 -1.49 1.16
CA THR A 54 -4.14 -1.42 -0.30
C THR A 54 -2.99 -0.56 -0.78
N ILE A 55 -2.26 -1.04 -1.77
CA ILE A 55 -1.06 -0.38 -2.26
C ILE A 55 -1.20 -0.08 -3.73
N ASP A 56 -0.90 1.17 -4.09
CA ASP A 56 -0.84 1.61 -5.48
C ASP A 56 0.63 1.82 -5.86
N ILE A 57 1.11 1.03 -6.79
CA ILE A 57 2.47 1.13 -7.32
C ILE A 57 2.36 1.51 -8.80
N ASP A 58 2.61 2.79 -9.12
CA ASP A 58 2.53 3.32 -10.49
C ASP A 58 1.21 2.98 -11.20
N GLY A 59 0.09 3.01 -10.50
CA GLY A 59 -1.21 2.68 -11.06
C GLY A 59 -1.60 1.21 -10.95
N THR A 60 -0.70 0.35 -10.50
CA THR A 60 -1.03 -1.05 -10.21
C THR A 60 -1.54 -1.15 -8.77
N VAL A 61 -2.80 -1.50 -8.61
CA VAL A 61 -3.45 -1.55 -7.30
C VAL A 61 -3.45 -2.96 -6.76
N LEU A 62 -2.90 -3.13 -5.55
CA LEU A 62 -2.88 -4.40 -4.83
C LEU A 62 -3.80 -4.26 -3.61
N ALA A 63 -5.00 -4.81 -3.69
CA ALA A 63 -5.96 -4.77 -2.59
C ALA A 63 -5.67 -5.90 -1.60
N ASP A 64 -5.76 -5.60 -0.31
CA ASP A 64 -5.53 -6.57 0.78
C ASP A 64 -4.16 -7.25 0.62
N ALA A 65 -3.13 -6.45 0.33
CA ALA A 65 -1.80 -6.95 0.00
C ALA A 65 -1.00 -7.36 1.24
N SER A 66 -0.32 -8.50 1.16
CA SER A 66 0.68 -8.91 2.14
C SER A 66 2.06 -8.37 1.74
N VAL A 67 3.03 -8.50 2.66
CA VAL A 67 4.44 -8.17 2.35
C VAL A 67 4.92 -8.99 1.15
N GLU A 68 4.52 -10.25 1.05
CA GLU A 68 4.89 -11.11 -0.08
C GLU A 68 4.34 -10.60 -1.41
N ASP A 69 3.08 -10.13 -1.41
CA ASP A 69 2.47 -9.57 -2.62
C ASP A 69 3.20 -8.32 -3.07
N VAL A 70 3.57 -7.46 -2.12
CA VAL A 70 4.34 -6.24 -2.39
C VAL A 70 5.72 -6.59 -2.92
N ALA A 71 6.40 -7.56 -2.32
CA ALA A 71 7.72 -8.01 -2.75
C ALA A 71 7.69 -8.51 -4.20
N LYS A 72 6.70 -9.31 -4.56
CA LYS A 72 6.53 -9.80 -5.93
C LYS A 72 6.31 -8.66 -6.92
N ALA A 73 5.47 -7.69 -6.57
CA ALA A 73 5.21 -6.55 -7.43
C ALA A 73 6.46 -5.71 -7.65
N LEU A 74 7.28 -5.53 -6.62
CA LEU A 74 8.54 -4.80 -6.73
C LEU A 74 9.57 -5.55 -7.57
N GLU A 75 9.68 -6.86 -7.41
CA GLU A 75 10.56 -7.69 -8.23
C GLU A 75 10.20 -7.61 -9.71
N GLN A 76 8.92 -7.62 -10.04
CA GLN A 76 8.44 -7.47 -11.42
C GLN A 76 8.84 -6.12 -12.03
N ARG A 77 9.11 -5.13 -11.20
CA ARG A 77 9.56 -3.80 -11.63
C ARG A 77 11.07 -3.66 -11.62
N GLY A 78 11.80 -4.76 -11.40
CA GLY A 78 13.25 -4.78 -11.42
C GLY A 78 13.92 -4.30 -10.14
N ILE A 79 13.18 -4.22 -9.05
CA ILE A 79 13.74 -3.84 -7.75
C ILE A 79 14.31 -5.08 -7.08
N VAL A 80 15.58 -5.00 -6.71
CA VAL A 80 16.28 -6.09 -6.02
C VAL A 80 15.91 -6.05 -4.54
N ILE A 81 15.45 -7.18 -4.03
CA ILE A 81 15.03 -7.32 -2.62
C ILE A 81 16.00 -8.23 -1.89
#